data_451547fd413d09a2c180338a09824da1
#
_entry.id   451547fd413d09a2c180338a09824da1
#
_cell.length_a   1.000
_cell.length_b   1.000
_cell.length_c   1.000
_cell.angle_alpha   90.00
_cell.angle_beta   90.00
_cell.angle_gamma   90.00
#
_symmetry.space_group_name_H-M   'P 1'
#
loop_
_entity.id
_entity.type
_entity.pdbx_description
1 polymer ?
#
loop_
_entity_poly.entity_id
_entity_poly.type
_entity_poly.pdbx_seq_one_letter_code
_entity_poly.pdbx_strand_id
1 'polypeptide(L)'
;MATSKITYNGGLRTTSVHERSGNEIITDAPVDNKGKGEAFSPTDLLATSLGNCMLTIIGIAANEHGFNIDGTTCEITKIMAENPRRVSEIVVNFQFPSNDYSDKVKAIIERSAITCPVAYSIHPDIKKTLSFNY
;
A
#
# COMPACT_ATOMS: atom_id res chain seq x y z
N MET A 1 5.20 8.64 -22.67
CA MET A 1 5.20 9.53 -21.48
C MET A 1 5.66 8.75 -20.26
N ALA A 2 6.58 9.31 -19.49
CA ALA A 2 6.99 8.70 -18.24
C ALA A 2 5.87 8.81 -17.19
N THR A 3 5.77 7.84 -16.30
CA THR A 3 4.82 7.89 -15.18
C THR A 3 5.21 8.98 -14.19
N SER A 4 6.48 9.06 -13.87
CA SER A 4 6.98 10.04 -12.90
C SER A 4 8.41 10.44 -13.23
N LYS A 5 8.81 11.57 -12.65
CA LYS A 5 10.19 12.07 -12.72
C LYS A 5 10.70 12.26 -11.30
N ILE A 6 11.87 11.71 -11.01
CA ILE A 6 12.46 11.74 -9.68
C ILE A 6 13.72 12.59 -9.70
N THR A 7 13.85 13.47 -8.69
CA THR A 7 15.06 14.26 -8.46
C THR A 7 15.66 13.85 -7.12
N TYR A 8 16.95 13.55 -7.13
CA TYR A 8 17.68 13.38 -5.89
C TYR A 8 18.10 14.74 -5.36
N ASN A 9 17.60 15.12 -4.19
CA ASN A 9 17.80 16.46 -3.62
C ASN A 9 19.06 16.57 -2.76
N GLY A 10 19.78 15.46 -2.56
CA GLY A 10 20.85 15.39 -1.56
C GLY A 10 20.28 15.07 -0.17
N GLY A 11 21.15 14.73 0.77
CA GLY A 11 20.73 14.38 2.12
C GLY A 11 19.84 13.14 2.20
N LEU A 12 19.95 12.21 1.23
CA LEU A 12 19.18 10.98 1.15
C LEU A 12 17.67 11.23 0.98
N ARG A 13 17.32 12.36 0.34
CA ARG A 13 15.94 12.75 0.05
C ARG A 13 15.70 12.81 -1.46
N THR A 14 14.54 12.35 -1.89
CA THR A 14 14.11 12.49 -3.28
C THR A 14 12.78 13.21 -3.35
N THR A 15 12.53 13.85 -4.49
CA THR A 15 11.22 14.40 -4.84
C THR A 15 10.74 13.69 -6.11
N SER A 16 9.52 13.17 -6.09
CA SER A 16 8.91 12.50 -7.23
C SER A 16 7.70 13.29 -7.69
N VAL A 17 7.63 13.55 -8.97
CA VAL A 17 6.50 14.27 -9.59
C VAL A 17 5.74 13.30 -10.48
N HIS A 18 4.44 13.16 -10.24
CA HIS A 18 3.57 12.39 -11.12
C HIS A 18 3.32 13.23 -12.38
N GLU A 19 3.83 12.77 -13.52
CA GLU A 19 3.88 13.59 -14.74
C GLU A 19 2.50 14.03 -15.21
N ARG A 20 1.50 13.15 -15.09
CA ARG A 20 0.16 13.46 -15.58
C ARG A 20 -0.59 14.47 -14.72
N SER A 21 -0.48 14.38 -13.41
CA SER A 21 -1.23 15.22 -12.46
C SER A 21 -0.45 16.38 -11.89
N GLY A 22 0.89 16.30 -11.92
CA GLY A 22 1.75 17.25 -11.23
C GLY A 22 1.85 17.05 -9.73
N ASN A 23 1.20 16.02 -9.19
CA ASN A 23 1.28 15.71 -7.76
C ASN A 23 2.71 15.33 -7.38
N GLU A 24 3.15 15.79 -6.21
CA GLU A 24 4.51 15.52 -5.72
C GLU A 24 4.49 14.76 -4.41
N ILE A 25 5.46 13.87 -4.25
CA ILE A 25 5.75 13.22 -2.98
C ILE A 25 7.26 13.27 -2.74
N ILE A 26 7.65 13.27 -1.46
CA ILE A 26 9.05 13.19 -1.09
C ILE A 26 9.32 11.83 -0.43
N THR A 27 10.57 11.37 -0.52
CA THR A 27 11.02 10.20 0.23
C THR A 27 12.29 10.54 1.00
N ASP A 28 12.45 9.89 2.14
CA ASP A 28 13.66 9.97 2.96
C ASP A 28 14.17 8.56 3.24
N ALA A 29 15.48 8.40 3.32
CA ALA A 29 16.01 7.18 3.90
C ALA A 29 15.53 7.07 5.35
N PRO A 30 15.24 5.85 5.84
CA PRO A 30 14.77 5.68 7.22
C PRO A 30 15.89 5.95 8.22
N VAL A 31 15.50 6.25 9.46
CA VAL A 31 16.44 6.58 10.54
C VAL A 31 17.45 5.45 10.76
N ASP A 32 16.99 4.18 10.67
CA ASP A 32 17.84 3.00 10.84
C ASP A 32 18.77 2.75 9.65
N ASN A 33 18.68 3.56 8.60
CA ASN A 33 19.55 3.50 7.43
C ASN A 33 20.09 4.89 7.07
N LYS A 34 20.55 5.63 8.08
CA LYS A 34 21.25 6.92 7.98
C LYS A 34 20.40 8.09 7.48
N GLY A 35 19.10 7.92 7.37
CA GLY A 35 18.21 8.94 6.87
C GLY A 35 17.56 9.79 7.95
N LYS A 36 16.86 10.83 7.51
CA LYS A 36 16.13 11.74 8.41
C LYS A 36 14.82 11.14 8.91
N GLY A 37 14.22 10.24 8.13
CA GLY A 37 12.96 9.59 8.48
C GLY A 37 11.78 10.55 8.60
N GLU A 38 11.82 11.69 7.92
CA GLU A 38 10.78 12.71 7.99
C GLU A 38 9.67 12.51 6.98
N ALA A 39 9.81 11.51 6.13
CA ALA A 39 8.83 11.15 5.10
C ALA A 39 8.89 9.64 4.89
N PHE A 40 7.99 9.12 4.06
CA PHE A 40 8.04 7.71 3.67
C PHE A 40 9.42 7.37 3.10
N SER A 41 9.98 6.24 3.51
CA SER A 41 11.11 5.66 2.80
C SER A 41 10.60 4.97 1.53
N PRO A 42 11.47 4.66 0.56
CA PRO A 42 11.05 3.91 -0.62
C PRO A 42 10.38 2.57 -0.28
N THR A 43 10.89 1.84 0.73
CA THR A 43 10.26 0.59 1.15
C THR A 43 8.95 0.80 1.89
N ASP A 44 8.79 1.92 2.60
CA ASP A 44 7.49 2.32 3.17
C ASP A 44 6.47 2.52 2.05
N LEU A 45 6.87 3.18 0.96
CA LEU A 45 5.99 3.40 -0.20
C LEU A 45 5.62 2.08 -0.86
N LEU A 46 6.57 1.16 -1.00
CA LEU A 46 6.29 -0.16 -1.55
C LEU A 46 5.20 -0.87 -0.72
N ALA A 47 5.37 -0.89 0.59
CA ALA A 47 4.41 -1.52 1.48
C ALA A 47 3.05 -0.81 1.46
N THR A 48 3.05 0.51 1.50
CA THR A 48 1.83 1.32 1.48
C THR A 48 1.08 1.17 0.16
N SER A 49 1.80 1.04 -0.96
CA SER A 49 1.17 0.86 -2.27
C SER A 49 0.31 -0.41 -2.31
N LEU A 50 0.68 -1.45 -1.59
CA LEU A 50 -0.10 -2.67 -1.51
C LEU A 50 -1.49 -2.39 -0.89
N GLY A 51 -1.51 -1.70 0.25
CA GLY A 51 -2.77 -1.32 0.90
C GLY A 51 -3.63 -0.40 0.03
N ASN A 52 -2.99 0.60 -0.59
CA ASN A 52 -3.69 1.50 -1.52
C ASN A 52 -4.35 0.73 -2.65
N CYS A 53 -3.62 -0.21 -3.23
CA CYS A 53 -4.12 -1.02 -4.34
C CYS A 53 -5.27 -1.93 -3.88
N MET A 54 -5.12 -2.60 -2.75
CA MET A 54 -6.16 -3.47 -2.21
C MET A 54 -7.46 -2.69 -1.97
N LEU A 55 -7.37 -1.53 -1.31
CA LEU A 55 -8.55 -0.69 -1.07
C LEU A 55 -9.20 -0.23 -2.36
N THR A 56 -8.41 0.13 -3.36
CA THR A 56 -8.92 0.57 -4.66
C THR A 56 -9.69 -0.55 -5.36
N ILE A 57 -9.13 -1.77 -5.36
CA ILE A 57 -9.80 -2.93 -6.00
C ILE A 57 -11.07 -3.30 -5.24
N ILE A 58 -11.03 -3.26 -3.90
CA ILE A 58 -12.25 -3.47 -3.09
C ILE A 58 -13.29 -2.40 -3.42
N GLY A 59 -12.87 -1.14 -3.57
CA GLY A 59 -13.77 -0.03 -3.94
C GLY A 59 -14.43 -0.23 -5.30
N ILE A 60 -13.69 -0.73 -6.28
CA ILE A 60 -14.24 -1.07 -7.59
C ILE A 60 -15.30 -2.15 -7.45
N ALA A 61 -15.00 -3.22 -6.70
CA ALA A 61 -15.96 -4.29 -6.43
C ALA A 61 -17.21 -3.77 -5.70
N ALA A 62 -17.01 -2.85 -4.76
CA ALA A 62 -18.13 -2.23 -4.03
C ALA A 62 -19.07 -1.49 -4.98
N ASN A 63 -18.51 -0.74 -5.94
CA ASN A 63 -19.31 -0.05 -6.95
C ASN A 63 -20.07 -1.03 -7.84
N GLU A 64 -19.42 -2.12 -8.23
CA GLU A 64 -20.02 -3.13 -9.11
C GLU A 64 -21.13 -3.94 -8.41
N HIS A 65 -20.98 -4.21 -7.14
CA HIS A 65 -21.89 -5.09 -6.38
C HIS A 65 -22.84 -4.33 -5.45
N GLY A 66 -22.77 -3.00 -5.42
CA GLY A 66 -23.74 -2.18 -4.71
C GLY A 66 -23.58 -2.16 -3.19
N PHE A 67 -22.35 -2.21 -2.68
CA PHE A 67 -22.08 -1.99 -1.28
C PHE A 67 -21.11 -0.82 -1.09
N ASN A 68 -20.93 -0.37 0.14
CA ASN A 68 -20.16 0.85 0.44
C ASN A 68 -19.06 0.54 1.47
N ILE A 69 -17.83 0.95 1.14
CA ILE A 69 -16.70 0.81 2.05
C ILE A 69 -16.10 2.17 2.42
N ASP A 70 -16.79 3.27 2.12
CA ASP A 70 -16.27 4.61 2.41
C ASP A 70 -15.91 4.74 3.88
N GLY A 71 -14.72 5.28 4.14
CA GLY A 71 -14.22 5.42 5.50
C GLY A 71 -13.42 4.22 6.01
N THR A 72 -13.30 3.16 5.22
CA THR A 72 -12.43 2.03 5.59
C THR A 72 -11.00 2.52 5.77
N THR A 73 -10.38 2.11 6.86
CA THR A 73 -8.97 2.39 7.12
C THR A 73 -8.14 1.14 6.97
N CYS A 74 -6.85 1.34 6.74
CA CYS A 74 -5.93 0.24 6.54
C CYS A 74 -4.59 0.63 7.18
N GLU A 75 -4.16 -0.16 8.16
CA GLU A 75 -2.85 0.03 8.76
C GLU A 75 -1.85 -0.91 8.10
N ILE A 76 -0.71 -0.36 7.71
CA ILE A 76 0.36 -1.08 7.04
C ILE A 76 1.57 -1.19 7.97
N THR A 77 2.07 -2.41 8.14
CA THR A 77 3.34 -2.63 8.82
C THR A 77 4.25 -3.40 7.87
N LYS A 78 5.41 -2.81 7.57
CA LYS A 78 6.41 -3.51 6.79
C LYS A 78 7.40 -4.20 7.73
N ILE A 79 7.80 -5.41 7.39
CA ILE A 79 8.82 -6.16 8.12
C ILE A 79 9.98 -6.41 7.17
N MET A 80 11.16 -5.98 7.60
CA MET A 80 12.39 -6.09 6.81
C MET A 80 13.16 -7.35 7.18
N ALA A 81 13.91 -7.88 6.21
CA ALA A 81 14.88 -8.94 6.43
C ALA A 81 16.25 -8.45 5.96
N GLU A 82 17.27 -9.13 6.40
CA GLU A 82 18.67 -8.82 6.07
C GLU A 82 19.28 -9.88 5.16
N ASN A 83 20.44 -9.57 4.58
CA ASN A 83 21.24 -10.47 3.76
C ASN A 83 20.51 -11.05 2.55
N PRO A 84 19.99 -10.23 1.64
CA PRO A 84 20.10 -8.75 1.56
C PRO A 84 18.96 -8.05 2.29
N ARG A 85 19.17 -6.77 2.60
CA ARG A 85 18.14 -5.90 3.16
C ARG A 85 16.98 -5.80 2.17
N ARG A 86 15.80 -6.18 2.62
CA ARG A 86 14.60 -6.24 1.78
C ARG A 86 13.35 -6.29 2.62
N VAL A 87 12.21 -5.98 2.00
CA VAL A 87 10.90 -6.22 2.62
C VAL A 87 10.63 -7.73 2.58
N SER A 88 10.38 -8.33 3.72
CA SER A 88 10.08 -9.77 3.84
C SER A 88 8.60 -10.04 4.09
N GLU A 89 7.90 -9.10 4.71
CA GLU A 89 6.48 -9.24 5.01
C GLU A 89 5.80 -7.87 5.02
N ILE A 90 4.56 -7.84 4.57
CA ILE A 90 3.69 -6.67 4.69
C ILE A 90 2.44 -7.11 5.42
N VAL A 91 2.19 -6.50 6.58
CA VAL A 91 0.97 -6.74 7.36
C VAL A 91 -0.04 -5.65 7.01
N VAL A 92 -1.23 -6.07 6.63
CA VAL A 92 -2.30 -5.19 6.19
C VAL A 92 -3.52 -5.42 7.08
N ASN A 93 -3.83 -4.46 7.94
CA ASN A 93 -4.97 -4.53 8.85
C ASN A 93 -6.05 -3.59 8.36
N PHE A 94 -7.16 -4.16 7.88
CA PHE A 94 -8.33 -3.37 7.45
C PHE A 94 -9.29 -3.20 8.61
N GLN A 95 -9.81 -1.98 8.74
CA GLN A 95 -10.91 -1.67 9.66
C GLN A 95 -12.03 -1.07 8.81
N PHE A 96 -13.09 -1.83 8.63
CA PHE A 96 -14.25 -1.39 7.86
C PHE A 96 -15.19 -0.58 8.75
N PRO A 97 -15.96 0.36 8.18
CA PRO A 97 -16.99 1.05 8.94
C PRO A 97 -18.03 0.04 9.42
N SER A 98 -18.70 0.36 10.52
CA SER A 98 -19.72 -0.51 11.09
C SER A 98 -20.91 -0.62 10.12
N ASN A 99 -20.98 -1.73 9.41
CA ASN A 99 -22.02 -2.03 8.44
C ASN A 99 -22.41 -3.50 8.54
N ASP A 100 -23.60 -3.80 8.10
CA ASP A 100 -24.09 -5.18 8.07
C ASP A 100 -23.67 -5.85 6.77
N TYR A 101 -22.36 -6.01 6.57
CA TYR A 101 -21.86 -6.73 5.41
C TYR A 101 -22.28 -8.20 5.48
N SER A 102 -22.93 -8.67 4.41
CA SER A 102 -23.30 -10.07 4.30
C SER A 102 -22.05 -10.94 4.11
N ASP A 103 -22.18 -12.24 4.36
CA ASP A 103 -21.08 -13.18 4.12
C ASP A 103 -20.62 -13.15 2.66
N LYS A 104 -21.55 -12.95 1.73
CA LYS A 104 -21.25 -12.82 0.30
C LYS A 104 -20.38 -11.58 0.05
N VAL A 105 -20.73 -10.44 0.62
CA VAL A 105 -19.97 -9.20 0.48
C VAL A 105 -18.59 -9.34 1.08
N LYS A 106 -18.49 -9.93 2.27
CA LYS A 106 -17.19 -10.19 2.91
C LYS A 106 -16.29 -11.04 2.03
N ALA A 107 -16.86 -12.09 1.40
CA ALA A 107 -16.09 -12.94 0.47
C ALA A 107 -15.60 -12.15 -0.75
N ILE A 108 -16.42 -11.24 -1.28
CA ILE A 108 -16.03 -10.36 -2.39
C ILE A 108 -14.89 -9.45 -1.96
N ILE A 109 -14.98 -8.82 -0.77
CA ILE A 109 -13.95 -7.95 -0.22
C ILE A 109 -12.61 -8.70 -0.12
N GLU A 110 -12.62 -9.86 0.49
CA GLU A 110 -11.39 -10.61 0.75
C GLU A 110 -10.75 -11.12 -0.53
N ARG A 111 -11.55 -11.58 -1.48
CA ARG A 111 -11.06 -12.01 -2.79
C ARG A 111 -10.47 -10.83 -3.57
N SER A 112 -11.13 -9.67 -3.51
CA SER A 112 -10.65 -8.48 -4.21
C SER A 112 -9.30 -8.03 -3.69
N ALA A 113 -9.09 -8.07 -2.38
CA ALA A 113 -7.82 -7.68 -1.78
C ALA A 113 -6.66 -8.51 -2.34
N ILE A 114 -6.79 -9.82 -2.40
CA ILE A 114 -5.69 -10.71 -2.81
C ILE A 114 -5.44 -10.72 -4.30
N THR A 115 -6.32 -10.16 -5.10
CA THR A 115 -6.18 -10.12 -6.57
C THR A 115 -5.77 -8.75 -7.10
N CYS A 116 -5.26 -7.87 -6.24
CA CYS A 116 -4.85 -6.54 -6.68
C CYS A 116 -3.54 -6.60 -7.49
N PRO A 117 -3.37 -5.69 -8.49
CA PRO A 117 -2.18 -5.67 -9.33
C PRO A 117 -0.86 -5.56 -8.57
N VAL A 118 -0.81 -4.77 -7.50
CA VAL A 118 0.43 -4.65 -6.71
C VAL A 118 0.78 -5.97 -6.05
N ALA A 119 -0.23 -6.71 -5.55
CA ALA A 119 0.02 -8.03 -4.95
C ALA A 119 0.68 -8.99 -5.93
N TYR A 120 0.28 -8.92 -7.22
CA TYR A 120 0.89 -9.74 -8.27
C TYR A 120 2.27 -9.23 -8.72
N SER A 121 2.60 -7.97 -8.41
CA SER A 121 3.81 -7.31 -8.93
C SER A 121 4.98 -7.32 -7.97
N ILE A 122 4.74 -7.50 -6.67
CA ILE A 122 5.81 -7.57 -5.67
C ILE A 122 6.42 -8.97 -5.66
N HIS A 123 7.64 -9.06 -5.11
CA HIS A 123 8.35 -10.34 -5.08
C HIS A 123 7.49 -11.41 -4.38
N PRO A 124 7.41 -12.63 -4.95
CA PRO A 124 6.56 -13.69 -4.39
C PRO A 124 6.99 -14.15 -2.99
N ASP A 125 8.24 -13.92 -2.60
CA ASP A 125 8.72 -14.26 -1.26
C ASP A 125 8.27 -13.28 -0.19
N ILE A 126 7.68 -12.15 -0.58
CA ILE A 126 7.12 -11.21 0.39
C ILE A 126 5.81 -11.80 0.91
N LYS A 127 5.79 -12.10 2.21
CA LYS A 127 4.58 -12.60 2.87
C LYS A 127 3.56 -11.45 2.98
N LYS A 128 2.32 -11.72 2.62
CA LYS A 128 1.20 -10.79 2.77
C LYS A 128 0.29 -11.32 3.87
N THR A 129 0.23 -10.59 4.99
CA THR A 129 -0.56 -10.99 6.16
C THR A 129 -1.72 -10.01 6.30
N LEU A 130 -2.92 -10.49 5.99
CA LEU A 130 -4.11 -9.66 5.92
C LEU A 130 -5.04 -9.96 7.08
N SER A 131 -5.68 -8.92 7.64
CA SER A 131 -6.79 -9.08 8.56
C SER A 131 -7.90 -8.10 8.20
N PHE A 132 -9.13 -8.58 8.30
CA PHE A 132 -10.32 -7.83 7.91
C PHE A 132 -11.22 -7.71 9.15
N ASN A 133 -11.36 -6.48 9.66
CA ASN A 133 -12.19 -6.19 10.83
C ASN A 133 -13.43 -5.43 10.37
N TYR A 134 -14.54 -6.12 10.42
CA TYR A 134 -15.83 -5.58 9.95
C TYR A 134 -16.62 -4.92 11.08
#